data_c492f45ad19dd5a6be6cbed875472c02
#
_entry.id   c492f45ad19dd5a6be6cbed875472c02
#
_cell.length_a   1.000
_cell.length_b   1.000
_cell.length_c   1.000
_cell.angle_alpha   90.00
_cell.angle_beta   90.00
_cell.angle_gamma   90.00
#
_symmetry.space_group_name_H-M   'P 1'
#
loop_
_entity.id
_entity.type
_entity.pdbx_description
1 polymer ?
#
loop_
_entity_poly.entity_id
_entity_poly.type
_entity_poly.pdbx_seq_one_letter_code
_entity_poly.pdbx_strand_id
1 'polypeptide(L)'
;MSDQQIILPIRTKKELMDFACTSNQFHNDQHRNLVVTLTKDINLGGKEWTPIGNESFPFHGTFDGAGHTIRGLHISQNREGCYGFFGAIDGTVKNLTILGTMTCLADDLYSAVGGISGVVVEGHIQNCTSNLIVESNGKNVGLFAGGIAGRVENGTIQNCHSSVVFQNSGGIFLYLGGVVGSAADSQINSCVFDGTIHILDGADGKFSLGGIVGSIEGQSDVIRCTHNGIADGQWQDTDFPAVGDIIRQMDTEKEHIPQMEQC
;
A
#
# COMPACT_ATOMS: atom_id res chain seq x y z
N MET A 1 13.67 18.55 28.52
CA MET A 1 14.84 17.73 28.11
C MET A 1 14.83 17.76 26.60
N SER A 2 15.92 18.12 25.93
CA SER A 2 15.97 18.13 24.47
C SER A 2 15.83 16.70 23.98
N ASP A 3 14.77 16.43 23.20
CA ASP A 3 14.58 15.15 22.53
C ASP A 3 15.68 14.97 21.49
N GLN A 4 16.77 14.34 21.91
CA GLN A 4 17.91 14.09 21.03
C GLN A 4 17.51 13.02 20.02
N GLN A 5 17.54 13.37 18.74
CA GLN A 5 17.27 12.44 17.65
C GLN A 5 18.33 11.34 17.61
N ILE A 6 17.89 10.09 17.55
CA ILE A 6 18.77 8.92 17.45
C ILE A 6 18.85 8.52 15.97
N ILE A 7 20.05 8.54 15.39
CA ILE A 7 20.26 8.16 14.00
C ILE A 7 20.79 6.74 13.92
N LEU A 8 20.09 5.86 13.20
CA LEU A 8 20.47 4.48 12.94
C LEU A 8 20.78 4.28 11.43
N PRO A 9 22.06 4.26 11.05
CA PRO A 9 22.41 3.99 9.66
C PRO A 9 22.31 2.49 9.35
N ILE A 10 21.64 2.14 8.27
CA ILE A 10 21.51 0.77 7.73
C ILE A 10 22.38 0.63 6.47
N ARG A 11 23.31 -0.30 6.49
CA ARG A 11 24.29 -0.54 5.41
C ARG A 11 24.14 -1.89 4.74
N THR A 12 23.48 -2.83 5.42
CA THR A 12 23.46 -4.23 4.98
C THR A 12 22.05 -4.82 5.15
N LYS A 13 21.76 -5.87 4.35
CA LYS A 13 20.56 -6.68 4.52
C LYS A 13 20.41 -7.19 5.95
N LYS A 14 21.54 -7.63 6.57
CA LYS A 14 21.50 -8.15 7.93
C LYS A 14 21.06 -7.08 8.93
N GLU A 15 21.64 -5.87 8.87
CA GLU A 15 21.24 -4.76 9.73
C GLU A 15 19.77 -4.39 9.54
N LEU A 16 19.26 -4.41 8.30
CA LEU A 16 17.86 -4.15 8.02
C LEU A 16 16.94 -5.23 8.61
N MET A 17 17.33 -6.50 8.49
CA MET A 17 16.57 -7.61 9.07
C MET A 17 16.58 -7.58 10.60
N ASP A 18 17.75 -7.29 11.19
CA ASP A 18 17.90 -7.16 12.66
C ASP A 18 17.03 -5.98 13.16
N PHE A 19 17.02 -4.86 12.44
CA PHE A 19 16.14 -3.72 12.74
C PHE A 19 14.65 -4.10 12.66
N ALA A 20 14.21 -4.76 11.58
CA ALA A 20 12.83 -5.19 11.42
C ALA A 20 12.39 -6.14 12.53
N CYS A 21 13.24 -7.12 12.86
CA CYS A 21 12.99 -8.05 13.95
C CYS A 21 12.84 -7.32 15.30
N THR A 22 13.78 -6.41 15.60
CA THR A 22 13.77 -5.64 16.85
C THR A 22 12.54 -4.73 16.93
N SER A 23 12.20 -4.02 15.87
CA SER A 23 11.03 -3.14 15.82
C SER A 23 9.72 -3.88 16.09
N ASN A 24 9.62 -5.14 15.66
CA ASN A 24 8.43 -5.95 15.85
C ASN A 24 8.34 -6.62 17.25
N GLN A 25 9.43 -6.61 18.02
CA GLN A 25 9.48 -7.20 19.37
C GLN A 25 9.18 -6.20 20.48
N PHE A 26 9.51 -4.94 20.26
CA PHE A 26 9.38 -3.91 21.30
C PHE A 26 8.13 -3.05 21.09
N HIS A 27 7.16 -3.22 21.97
CA HIS A 27 5.88 -2.53 22.00
C HIS A 27 5.98 -1.13 22.62
N ASN A 28 6.88 -0.26 22.17
CA ASN A 28 7.10 1.00 22.87
C ASN A 28 7.30 2.19 21.94
N ASP A 29 6.90 3.35 22.45
CA ASP A 29 7.15 4.73 21.99
C ASP A 29 8.64 5.06 21.71
N GLN A 30 9.53 4.08 21.82
CA GLN A 30 10.99 4.26 21.71
C GLN A 30 11.45 4.71 20.32
N HIS A 31 10.58 4.58 19.30
CA HIS A 31 10.95 4.95 17.93
C HIS A 31 10.62 6.39 17.56
N ARG A 32 9.90 7.17 18.38
CA ARG A 32 9.46 8.54 18.00
C ARG A 32 10.61 9.46 17.60
N ASN A 33 11.76 9.32 18.26
CA ASN A 33 12.96 10.12 17.99
C ASN A 33 14.00 9.35 17.13
N LEU A 34 13.64 8.16 16.64
CA LEU A 34 14.53 7.34 15.83
C LEU A 34 14.46 7.75 14.37
N VAL A 35 15.61 7.97 13.77
CA VAL A 35 15.77 8.14 12.32
C VAL A 35 16.62 6.98 11.80
N VAL A 36 15.97 6.08 11.08
CA VAL A 36 16.63 5.02 10.33
C VAL A 36 17.00 5.57 8.96
N THR A 37 18.26 5.44 8.56
CA THR A 37 18.71 5.96 7.28
C THR A 37 19.44 4.88 6.49
N LEU A 38 19.00 4.62 5.26
CA LEU A 38 19.77 3.77 4.34
C LEU A 38 21.01 4.53 3.87
N THR A 39 22.12 3.82 3.72
CA THR A 39 23.37 4.40 3.22
C THR A 39 23.80 3.81 1.88
N LYS A 40 23.08 2.81 1.39
CA LYS A 40 23.22 2.19 0.06
C LYS A 40 22.01 1.33 -0.26
N ASP A 41 21.92 0.91 -1.49
CA ASP A 41 20.92 -0.05 -1.96
C ASP A 41 21.04 -1.39 -1.23
N ILE A 42 19.89 -2.00 -0.96
CA ILE A 42 19.81 -3.30 -0.28
C ILE A 42 19.04 -4.30 -1.15
N ASN A 43 19.61 -5.49 -1.30
CA ASN A 43 18.94 -6.61 -1.96
C ASN A 43 18.51 -7.66 -0.93
N LEU A 44 17.19 -7.83 -0.78
CA LEU A 44 16.59 -8.83 0.11
C LEU A 44 16.68 -10.26 -0.46
N GLY A 45 16.88 -10.37 -1.78
CA GLY A 45 17.13 -11.66 -2.45
C GLY A 45 15.89 -12.53 -2.57
N GLY A 46 14.69 -11.96 -2.58
CA GLY A 46 13.43 -12.69 -2.74
C GLY A 46 13.11 -13.67 -1.60
N LYS A 47 13.69 -13.49 -0.43
CA LYS A 47 13.29 -14.24 0.76
C LYS A 47 12.10 -13.59 1.41
N GLU A 48 11.27 -14.42 2.07
CA GLU A 48 10.11 -13.94 2.80
C GLU A 48 10.46 -12.77 3.71
N TRP A 49 9.70 -11.70 3.58
CA TRP A 49 9.84 -10.49 4.37
C TRP A 49 8.74 -10.40 5.42
N THR A 50 9.12 -10.15 6.65
CA THR A 50 8.17 -9.79 7.69
C THR A 50 8.05 -8.27 7.74
N PRO A 51 6.86 -7.70 7.46
CA PRO A 51 6.65 -6.26 7.51
C PRO A 51 7.08 -5.63 8.84
N ILE A 52 7.61 -4.41 8.77
CA ILE A 52 7.96 -3.63 9.97
C ILE A 52 6.69 -2.99 10.51
N GLY A 53 6.39 -3.20 11.79
CA GLY A 53 5.18 -2.70 12.44
C GLY A 53 3.92 -3.47 12.03
N ASN A 54 2.86 -3.27 12.78
CA ASN A 54 1.50 -3.76 12.52
C ASN A 54 0.48 -2.80 13.14
N GLU A 55 -0.82 -3.02 12.95
CA GLU A 55 -1.86 -2.10 13.45
C GLU A 55 -1.84 -1.89 14.97
N SER A 56 -1.49 -2.91 15.73
CA SER A 56 -1.37 -2.78 17.19
C SER A 56 -0.09 -2.03 17.62
N PHE A 57 0.95 -2.11 16.80
CA PHE A 57 2.27 -1.57 17.07
C PHE A 57 2.88 -1.00 15.78
N PRO A 58 2.37 0.14 15.31
CA PRO A 58 2.89 0.78 14.11
C PRO A 58 4.32 1.30 14.31
N PHE A 59 5.03 1.49 13.21
CA PHE A 59 6.35 2.14 13.25
C PHE A 59 6.20 3.65 13.43
N HIS A 60 6.69 4.18 14.57
CA HIS A 60 6.54 5.59 14.99
C HIS A 60 7.66 6.53 14.57
N GLY A 61 8.77 6.01 14.04
CA GLY A 61 9.97 6.79 13.73
C GLY A 61 9.97 7.42 12.36
N THR A 62 11.16 7.87 11.95
CA THR A 62 11.42 8.26 10.57
C THR A 62 12.28 7.20 9.90
N PHE A 63 11.83 6.68 8.75
CA PHE A 63 12.64 5.85 7.88
C PHE A 63 13.00 6.67 6.62
N ASP A 64 14.25 7.04 6.49
CA ASP A 64 14.77 7.77 5.34
C ASP A 64 15.56 6.83 4.43
N GLY A 65 14.99 6.52 3.27
CA GLY A 65 15.67 5.74 2.24
C GLY A 65 16.88 6.46 1.64
N ALA A 66 17.01 7.78 1.86
CA ALA A 66 18.09 8.63 1.34
C ALA A 66 18.28 8.48 -0.19
N GLY A 67 17.21 8.18 -0.92
CA GLY A 67 17.22 7.93 -2.37
C GLY A 67 17.68 6.52 -2.77
N HIS A 68 17.91 5.63 -1.81
CA HIS A 68 18.31 4.25 -2.08
C HIS A 68 17.14 3.32 -2.36
N THR A 69 17.47 2.18 -2.97
CA THR A 69 16.51 1.16 -3.38
C THR A 69 16.64 -0.09 -2.52
N ILE A 70 15.50 -0.60 -2.06
CA ILE A 70 15.36 -1.96 -1.54
C ILE A 70 14.73 -2.81 -2.63
N ARG A 71 15.46 -3.84 -3.08
CA ARG A 71 15.01 -4.76 -4.13
C ARG A 71 14.85 -6.17 -3.62
N GLY A 72 14.03 -6.96 -4.31
CA GLY A 72 13.77 -8.35 -3.97
C GLY A 72 12.94 -8.48 -2.70
N LEU A 73 12.06 -7.50 -2.43
CA LEU A 73 10.99 -7.68 -1.46
C LEU A 73 10.13 -8.85 -1.92
N HIS A 74 9.83 -9.78 -1.02
CA HIS A 74 8.93 -10.89 -1.27
C HIS A 74 8.06 -11.11 -0.04
N ILE A 75 6.74 -11.07 -0.24
CA ILE A 75 5.74 -11.35 0.79
C ILE A 75 4.75 -12.35 0.21
N SER A 76 4.55 -13.46 0.91
CA SER A 76 3.55 -14.47 0.55
C SER A 76 2.74 -14.83 1.78
N GLN A 77 1.53 -14.28 1.87
CA GLN A 77 0.70 -14.41 3.07
C GLN A 77 -0.69 -14.97 2.76
N ASN A 78 -1.17 -15.81 3.68
CA ASN A 78 -2.50 -16.44 3.65
C ASN A 78 -3.35 -16.10 4.88
N ARG A 79 -3.07 -15.00 5.55
CA ARG A 79 -3.78 -14.53 6.75
C ARG A 79 -4.25 -13.11 6.54
N GLU A 80 -5.18 -12.65 7.37
CA GLU A 80 -5.48 -11.22 7.45
C GLU A 80 -4.26 -10.43 7.93
N GLY A 81 -4.15 -9.20 7.50
CA GLY A 81 -3.07 -8.34 7.97
C GLY A 81 -2.74 -7.18 7.04
N CYS A 82 -1.71 -6.47 7.47
CA CYS A 82 -1.19 -5.31 6.78
C CYS A 82 0.14 -5.67 6.13
N TYR A 83 0.21 -5.61 4.81
CA TYR A 83 1.33 -6.09 4.03
C TYR A 83 1.96 -4.98 3.20
N GLY A 84 3.27 -4.88 3.32
CA GLY A 84 4.12 -3.92 2.65
C GLY A 84 5.55 -4.07 3.14
N PHE A 85 6.43 -3.16 2.75
CA PHE A 85 7.72 -3.08 3.42
C PHE A 85 7.51 -2.75 4.91
N PHE A 86 6.54 -1.88 5.21
CA PHE A 86 5.93 -1.71 6.53
C PHE A 86 4.54 -2.37 6.55
N GLY A 87 4.17 -2.99 7.68
CA GLY A 87 2.81 -3.42 7.95
C GLY A 87 1.92 -2.22 8.28
N ALA A 88 2.29 -1.47 9.31
CA ALA A 88 1.65 -0.22 9.68
C ALA A 88 2.66 0.83 10.15
N ILE A 89 2.35 2.09 9.86
CA ILE A 89 3.11 3.26 10.30
C ILE A 89 2.20 4.35 10.85
N ASP A 90 2.69 5.07 11.84
CA ASP A 90 2.19 6.37 12.30
C ASP A 90 3.32 7.41 12.37
N GLY A 91 4.48 7.04 11.85
CA GLY A 91 5.65 7.89 11.66
C GLY A 91 5.82 8.37 10.22
N THR A 92 7.06 8.57 9.81
CA THR A 92 7.39 9.08 8.47
C THR A 92 8.25 8.10 7.69
N VAL A 93 7.87 7.81 6.44
CA VAL A 93 8.71 7.08 5.48
C VAL A 93 8.98 7.99 4.29
N LYS A 94 10.26 8.14 3.92
CA LYS A 94 10.62 9.06 2.84
C LYS A 94 11.81 8.60 2.00
N ASN A 95 11.86 9.14 0.77
CA ASN A 95 13.01 9.00 -0.14
C ASN A 95 13.40 7.53 -0.39
N LEU A 96 12.42 6.63 -0.53
CA LEU A 96 12.62 5.18 -0.60
C LEU A 96 12.05 4.61 -1.89
N THR A 97 12.81 3.73 -2.54
CA THR A 97 12.31 2.93 -3.65
C THR A 97 12.21 1.45 -3.23
N ILE A 98 11.05 0.83 -3.49
CA ILE A 98 10.80 -0.59 -3.22
C ILE A 98 10.51 -1.33 -4.51
N LEU A 99 11.21 -2.45 -4.72
CA LEU A 99 11.02 -3.36 -5.86
C LEU A 99 10.82 -4.79 -5.36
N GLY A 100 9.83 -5.51 -5.89
CA GLY A 100 9.60 -6.90 -5.48
C GLY A 100 8.27 -7.50 -5.91
N THR A 101 7.79 -8.47 -5.14
CA THR A 101 6.55 -9.20 -5.38
C THR A 101 5.80 -9.41 -4.07
N MET A 102 4.48 -9.39 -4.15
CA MET A 102 3.59 -9.75 -3.03
C MET A 102 2.51 -10.69 -3.54
N THR A 103 2.22 -11.74 -2.76
CA THR A 103 1.13 -12.67 -3.02
C THR A 103 0.22 -12.72 -1.80
N CYS A 104 -1.03 -12.33 -1.97
CA CYS A 104 -2.03 -12.29 -0.92
C CYS A 104 -3.10 -13.34 -1.19
N LEU A 105 -3.09 -14.41 -0.42
CA LEU A 105 -3.95 -15.59 -0.57
C LEU A 105 -4.98 -15.73 0.57
N ALA A 106 -5.24 -14.67 1.32
CA ALA A 106 -6.12 -14.74 2.47
C ALA A 106 -7.56 -15.03 2.05
N ASP A 107 -8.13 -16.09 2.57
CA ASP A 107 -9.54 -16.45 2.40
C ASP A 107 -10.37 -15.88 3.55
N ASP A 108 -11.53 -15.29 3.23
CA ASP A 108 -12.57 -14.82 4.17
C ASP A 108 -12.13 -13.72 5.17
N LEU A 109 -11.07 -12.97 4.90
CA LEU A 109 -10.49 -11.98 5.82
C LEU A 109 -10.18 -10.65 5.13
N TYR A 110 -10.03 -9.59 5.94
CA TYR A 110 -9.63 -8.27 5.48
C TYR A 110 -8.11 -8.14 5.42
N SER A 111 -7.61 -7.54 4.35
CA SER A 111 -6.17 -7.27 4.20
C SER A 111 -5.93 -5.90 3.60
N ALA A 112 -4.87 -5.25 4.07
CA ALA A 112 -4.36 -4.00 3.51
C ALA A 112 -2.98 -4.22 2.90
N VAL A 113 -2.83 -3.90 1.62
CA VAL A 113 -1.61 -4.18 0.84
C VAL A 113 -1.09 -2.89 0.21
N GLY A 114 0.16 -2.55 0.49
CA GLY A 114 0.81 -1.40 -0.12
C GLY A 114 2.32 -1.64 -0.29
N GLY A 115 2.91 -1.10 -1.34
CA GLY A 115 4.33 -1.33 -1.60
C GLY A 115 5.23 -0.76 -0.50
N ILE A 116 4.86 0.37 0.05
CA ILE A 116 5.57 1.00 1.18
C ILE A 116 4.93 0.55 2.50
N SER A 117 3.62 0.70 2.67
CA SER A 117 2.92 0.32 3.91
C SER A 117 1.56 -0.30 3.64
N GLY A 118 1.21 -1.35 4.38
CA GLY A 118 -0.17 -1.85 4.40
C GLY A 118 -1.14 -0.79 4.93
N VAL A 119 -0.85 -0.21 6.08
CA VAL A 119 -1.66 0.82 6.73
C VAL A 119 -0.83 2.02 7.15
N VAL A 120 -1.40 3.21 7.03
CA VAL A 120 -0.86 4.49 7.49
C VAL A 120 -1.91 5.13 8.40
N VAL A 121 -1.60 5.35 9.67
CA VAL A 121 -2.48 6.02 10.64
C VAL A 121 -1.76 7.26 11.17
N GLU A 122 -2.28 8.45 10.89
CA GLU A 122 -1.66 9.73 11.28
C GLU A 122 -0.21 9.91 10.77
N GLY A 123 0.24 9.03 9.86
CA GLY A 123 1.60 8.96 9.36
C GLY A 123 1.79 9.66 8.02
N HIS A 124 3.06 9.69 7.56
CA HIS A 124 3.43 10.37 6.34
C HIS A 124 4.31 9.50 5.44
N ILE A 125 3.97 9.40 4.15
CA ILE A 125 4.85 8.81 3.12
C ILE A 125 5.14 9.88 2.08
N GLN A 126 6.44 10.16 1.83
CA GLN A 126 6.81 11.19 0.88
C GLN A 126 8.01 10.81 0.01
N ASN A 127 8.00 11.23 -1.25
CA ASN A 127 9.09 10.99 -2.20
C ASN A 127 9.46 9.50 -2.31
N CYS A 128 8.47 8.61 -2.27
CA CYS A 128 8.68 7.17 -2.35
C CYS A 128 8.24 6.62 -3.70
N THR A 129 8.92 5.57 -4.14
CA THR A 129 8.59 4.86 -5.37
C THR A 129 8.35 3.39 -5.07
N SER A 130 7.31 2.83 -5.66
CA SER A 130 6.99 1.40 -5.59
C SER A 130 6.83 0.82 -6.99
N ASN A 131 7.56 -0.25 -7.24
CA ASN A 131 7.41 -1.06 -8.44
C ASN A 131 7.34 -2.53 -8.02
N LEU A 132 6.14 -3.04 -7.92
CA LEU A 132 5.84 -4.39 -7.43
C LEU A 132 4.89 -5.11 -8.38
N ILE A 133 4.94 -6.42 -8.33
CA ILE A 133 3.85 -7.27 -8.79
C ILE A 133 3.09 -7.73 -7.55
N VAL A 134 1.80 -7.45 -7.51
CA VAL A 134 0.90 -7.85 -6.42
C VAL A 134 -0.14 -8.81 -6.98
N GLU A 135 -0.09 -10.04 -6.51
CA GLU A 135 -1.04 -11.10 -6.89
C GLU A 135 -2.03 -11.33 -5.75
N SER A 136 -3.31 -11.35 -6.06
CA SER A 136 -4.37 -11.75 -5.13
C SER A 136 -5.29 -12.73 -5.82
N ASN A 137 -5.40 -13.93 -5.26
CA ASN A 137 -6.25 -15.01 -5.79
C ASN A 137 -7.06 -15.71 -4.70
N GLY A 138 -7.13 -15.14 -3.51
CA GLY A 138 -7.95 -15.61 -2.40
C GLY A 138 -9.39 -15.12 -2.50
N LYS A 139 -10.28 -15.73 -1.71
CA LYS A 139 -11.66 -15.28 -1.52
C LYS A 139 -11.71 -14.20 -0.43
N ASN A 140 -10.88 -13.18 -0.54
CA ASN A 140 -10.84 -12.09 0.44
C ASN A 140 -12.22 -11.49 0.65
N VAL A 141 -12.63 -11.31 1.90
CA VAL A 141 -13.84 -10.55 2.24
C VAL A 141 -13.63 -9.07 1.94
N GLY A 142 -12.42 -8.54 2.18
CA GLY A 142 -12.06 -7.18 1.84
C GLY A 142 -10.56 -7.03 1.57
N LEU A 143 -10.21 -6.48 0.42
CA LEU A 143 -8.84 -6.14 0.08
C LEU A 143 -8.73 -4.64 -0.20
N PHE A 144 -7.89 -3.96 0.57
CA PHE A 144 -7.46 -2.59 0.31
C PHE A 144 -6.07 -2.64 -0.30
N ALA A 145 -5.95 -2.43 -1.60
CA ALA A 145 -4.65 -2.51 -2.25
C ALA A 145 -4.30 -1.21 -2.98
N GLY A 146 -3.12 -0.69 -2.66
CA GLY A 146 -2.54 0.48 -3.29
C GLY A 146 -1.05 0.28 -3.59
N GLY A 147 -0.55 0.89 -4.64
CA GLY A 147 0.85 0.74 -4.99
C GLY A 147 1.81 1.33 -3.94
N ILE A 148 1.37 2.33 -3.20
CA ILE A 148 2.12 2.94 -2.09
C ILE A 148 1.57 2.48 -0.74
N ALA A 149 0.26 2.62 -0.51
CA ALA A 149 -0.38 2.24 0.74
C ALA A 149 -1.71 1.53 0.51
N GLY A 150 -2.00 0.50 1.30
CA GLY A 150 -3.30 -0.19 1.27
C GLY A 150 -4.41 0.69 1.83
N ARG A 151 -4.27 1.17 3.05
CA ARG A 151 -5.21 2.04 3.74
C ARG A 151 -4.49 3.22 4.40
N VAL A 152 -5.08 4.40 4.30
CA VAL A 152 -4.55 5.64 4.91
C VAL A 152 -5.67 6.29 5.72
N GLU A 153 -5.42 6.55 7.01
CA GLU A 153 -6.33 7.20 7.95
C GLU A 153 -5.63 8.40 8.60
N ASN A 154 -6.21 9.59 8.48
CA ASN A 154 -5.65 10.85 9.00
C ASN A 154 -4.19 11.08 8.56
N GLY A 155 -3.78 10.52 7.41
CA GLY A 155 -2.40 10.48 6.94
C GLY A 155 -2.14 11.33 5.71
N THR A 156 -0.88 11.37 5.29
CA THR A 156 -0.47 12.10 4.08
C THR A 156 0.43 11.25 3.19
N ILE A 157 0.07 11.15 1.91
CA ILE A 157 0.90 10.54 0.86
C ILE A 157 1.27 11.64 -0.14
N GLN A 158 2.55 11.92 -0.29
CA GLN A 158 2.99 13.05 -1.10
C GLN A 158 4.17 12.72 -2.02
N ASN A 159 4.12 13.23 -3.26
CA ASN A 159 5.21 13.09 -4.25
C ASN A 159 5.65 11.63 -4.44
N CYS A 160 4.70 10.70 -4.43
CA CYS A 160 4.98 9.28 -4.57
C CYS A 160 4.67 8.79 -5.99
N HIS A 161 5.44 7.79 -6.42
CA HIS A 161 5.27 7.18 -7.72
C HIS A 161 5.02 5.68 -7.59
N SER A 162 3.99 5.21 -8.25
CA SER A 162 3.62 3.79 -8.30
C SER A 162 3.58 3.29 -9.74
N SER A 163 4.36 2.25 -10.03
CA SER A 163 4.26 1.45 -11.25
C SER A 163 3.98 -0.01 -10.93
N VAL A 164 3.08 -0.20 -9.97
CA VAL A 164 2.65 -1.54 -9.52
C VAL A 164 1.81 -2.22 -10.59
N VAL A 165 1.96 -3.55 -10.68
CA VAL A 165 1.08 -4.42 -11.44
C VAL A 165 0.24 -5.23 -10.47
N PHE A 166 -1.07 -4.93 -10.41
CA PHE A 166 -2.03 -5.74 -9.67
C PHE A 166 -2.57 -6.84 -10.57
N GLN A 167 -2.55 -8.08 -10.09
CA GLN A 167 -3.16 -9.25 -10.72
C GLN A 167 -4.15 -9.85 -9.73
N ASN A 168 -5.43 -9.56 -9.93
CA ASN A 168 -6.48 -9.99 -9.00
C ASN A 168 -7.42 -10.98 -9.68
N SER A 169 -7.56 -12.18 -9.10
CA SER A 169 -8.45 -13.24 -9.58
C SER A 169 -9.45 -13.70 -8.53
N GLY A 170 -9.74 -12.90 -7.52
CA GLY A 170 -10.69 -13.26 -6.46
C GLY A 170 -11.01 -12.09 -5.54
N GLY A 171 -11.98 -12.29 -4.63
CA GLY A 171 -12.37 -11.33 -3.61
C GLY A 171 -13.83 -10.91 -3.68
N ILE A 172 -14.40 -10.54 -2.52
CA ILE A 172 -15.80 -10.11 -2.38
C ILE A 172 -15.90 -8.58 -2.39
N PHE A 173 -14.99 -7.91 -1.69
CA PHE A 173 -14.89 -6.45 -1.67
C PHE A 173 -13.45 -6.04 -1.96
N LEU A 174 -13.26 -5.32 -3.04
CA LEU A 174 -11.94 -4.89 -3.49
C LEU A 174 -11.90 -3.37 -3.62
N TYR A 175 -10.95 -2.76 -2.94
CA TYR A 175 -10.65 -1.33 -3.04
C TYR A 175 -9.25 -1.19 -3.63
N LEU A 176 -9.18 -0.99 -4.95
CA LEU A 176 -7.92 -0.97 -5.68
C LEU A 176 -7.62 0.46 -6.15
N GLY A 177 -6.50 0.99 -5.69
CA GLY A 177 -5.99 2.28 -6.16
C GLY A 177 -4.57 2.17 -6.68
N GLY A 178 -4.25 2.86 -7.74
CA GLY A 178 -2.90 2.85 -8.28
C GLY A 178 -1.86 3.34 -7.26
N VAL A 179 -2.26 4.20 -6.32
CA VAL A 179 -1.41 4.73 -5.24
C VAL A 179 -1.92 4.27 -3.87
N VAL A 180 -3.20 4.45 -3.57
CA VAL A 180 -3.81 4.12 -2.26
C VAL A 180 -5.09 3.32 -2.47
N GLY A 181 -5.26 2.22 -1.75
CA GLY A 181 -6.48 1.40 -1.80
C GLY A 181 -7.69 2.14 -1.22
N SER A 182 -7.58 2.65 0.00
CA SER A 182 -8.62 3.46 0.67
C SER A 182 -8.00 4.59 1.46
N ALA A 183 -8.62 5.76 1.42
CA ALA A 183 -8.21 6.96 2.16
C ALA A 183 -9.38 7.51 2.98
N ALA A 184 -9.16 7.69 4.29
CA ALA A 184 -10.12 8.31 5.22
C ALA A 184 -9.47 9.52 5.89
N ASP A 185 -10.13 10.68 5.80
CA ASP A 185 -9.68 11.95 6.40
C ASP A 185 -8.20 12.30 6.08
N SER A 186 -7.78 12.04 4.83
CA SER A 186 -6.37 11.98 4.44
C SER A 186 -6.06 12.86 3.23
N GLN A 187 -4.75 13.14 3.02
CA GLN A 187 -4.28 13.94 1.90
C GLN A 187 -3.37 13.13 0.98
N ILE A 188 -3.77 13.03 -0.29
CA ILE A 188 -3.00 12.38 -1.35
C ILE A 188 -2.61 13.46 -2.37
N ASN A 189 -1.32 13.82 -2.42
CA ASN A 189 -0.89 15.00 -3.16
C ASN A 189 0.31 14.70 -4.08
N SER A 190 0.22 15.19 -5.32
CA SER A 190 1.33 15.12 -6.30
C SER A 190 1.86 13.69 -6.51
N CYS A 191 0.97 12.71 -6.51
CA CYS A 191 1.31 11.31 -6.73
C CYS A 191 1.06 10.92 -8.19
N VAL A 192 1.83 9.94 -8.66
CA VAL A 192 1.73 9.41 -10.03
C VAL A 192 1.53 7.91 -9.99
N PHE A 193 0.60 7.44 -10.82
CA PHE A 193 0.43 6.03 -11.13
C PHE A 193 0.59 5.80 -12.62
N ASP A 194 1.48 4.90 -13.01
CA ASP A 194 1.71 4.46 -14.39
C ASP A 194 1.82 2.91 -14.51
N GLY A 195 1.26 2.19 -13.56
CA GLY A 195 1.21 0.73 -13.53
C GLY A 195 0.01 0.14 -14.25
N THR A 196 -0.33 -1.10 -13.87
CA THR A 196 -1.44 -1.84 -14.47
C THR A 196 -2.27 -2.54 -13.40
N ILE A 197 -3.59 -2.54 -13.57
CA ILE A 197 -4.53 -3.27 -12.72
C ILE A 197 -5.26 -4.28 -13.59
N HIS A 198 -4.89 -5.57 -13.44
CA HIS A 198 -5.54 -6.68 -14.10
C HIS A 198 -6.58 -7.31 -13.17
N ILE A 199 -7.85 -7.30 -13.58
CA ILE A 199 -8.93 -8.02 -12.91
C ILE A 199 -9.23 -9.26 -13.73
N LEU A 200 -8.71 -10.40 -13.27
CA LEU A 200 -8.81 -11.68 -13.96
C LEU A 200 -10.18 -12.33 -13.76
N ASP A 201 -10.49 -13.33 -14.61
CA ASP A 201 -11.71 -14.11 -14.51
C ASP A 201 -11.84 -14.79 -13.14
N GLY A 202 -13.04 -14.76 -12.55
CA GLY A 202 -13.32 -15.35 -11.24
C GLY A 202 -13.37 -14.35 -10.07
N ALA A 203 -13.18 -13.06 -10.32
CA ALA A 203 -13.45 -12.03 -9.34
C ALA A 203 -14.96 -11.72 -9.33
N ASP A 204 -15.73 -12.44 -8.49
CA ASP A 204 -17.20 -12.35 -8.43
C ASP A 204 -17.69 -11.26 -7.45
N GLY A 205 -16.80 -10.40 -6.97
CA GLY A 205 -17.07 -9.45 -5.90
C GLY A 205 -17.45 -8.06 -6.36
N LYS A 206 -17.73 -7.20 -5.36
CA LYS A 206 -17.85 -5.76 -5.54
C LYS A 206 -16.46 -5.14 -5.47
N PHE A 207 -16.16 -4.22 -6.36
CA PHE A 207 -14.90 -3.50 -6.32
C PHE A 207 -15.04 -2.01 -6.61
N SER A 208 -14.20 -1.23 -5.98
CA SER A 208 -13.99 0.18 -6.28
C SER A 208 -12.57 0.36 -6.80
N LEU A 209 -12.47 0.94 -7.98
CA LEU A 209 -11.22 1.08 -8.69
C LEU A 209 -10.93 2.54 -9.00
N GLY A 210 -9.76 3.01 -8.61
CA GLY A 210 -9.29 4.36 -8.92
C GLY A 210 -7.84 4.36 -9.40
N GLY A 211 -7.54 5.22 -10.36
CA GLY A 211 -6.18 5.40 -10.85
C GLY A 211 -5.22 5.90 -9.78
N ILE A 212 -5.73 6.62 -8.79
CA ILE A 212 -4.96 7.10 -7.63
C ILE A 212 -5.47 6.44 -6.37
N VAL A 213 -6.76 6.60 -6.03
CA VAL A 213 -7.36 6.09 -4.80
C VAL A 213 -8.56 5.23 -5.12
N GLY A 214 -8.61 4.01 -4.58
CA GLY A 214 -9.73 3.08 -4.79
C GLY A 214 -11.01 3.55 -4.11
N SER A 215 -10.95 4.04 -2.88
CA SER A 215 -12.10 4.56 -2.13
C SER A 215 -11.71 5.75 -1.27
N ILE A 216 -12.60 6.70 -1.15
CA ILE A 216 -12.46 7.86 -0.25
C ILE A 216 -13.56 7.83 0.80
N GLU A 217 -13.19 8.10 2.04
CA GLU A 217 -14.08 8.31 3.16
C GLU A 217 -13.74 9.62 3.87
N GLY A 218 -14.75 10.22 4.53
CA GLY A 218 -14.58 11.46 5.29
C GLY A 218 -14.11 12.65 4.44
N GLN A 219 -13.23 13.46 5.00
CA GLN A 219 -12.68 14.64 4.33
C GLN A 219 -11.29 14.33 3.77
N SER A 220 -11.24 13.60 2.68
CA SER A 220 -9.98 13.28 2.02
C SER A 220 -9.78 14.09 0.74
N ASP A 221 -8.55 14.56 0.52
CA ASP A 221 -8.17 15.36 -0.64
C ASP A 221 -7.23 14.59 -1.57
N VAL A 222 -7.57 14.53 -2.86
CA VAL A 222 -6.68 14.02 -3.91
C VAL A 222 -6.33 15.17 -4.85
N ILE A 223 -5.10 15.69 -4.72
CA ILE A 223 -4.70 16.95 -5.35
C ILE A 223 -3.44 16.76 -6.20
N ARG A 224 -3.47 17.29 -7.44
CA ARG A 224 -2.32 17.28 -8.37
C ARG A 224 -1.76 15.87 -8.63
N CYS A 225 -2.59 14.86 -8.54
CA CYS A 225 -2.23 13.50 -8.88
C CYS A 225 -2.48 13.21 -10.35
N THR A 226 -1.67 12.34 -10.94
CA THR A 226 -1.79 11.93 -12.34
C THR A 226 -1.78 10.43 -12.42
N HIS A 227 -2.70 9.84 -13.18
CA HIS A 227 -2.65 8.44 -13.53
C HIS A 227 -2.58 8.27 -15.05
N ASN A 228 -1.58 7.51 -15.48
CA ASN A 228 -1.39 7.06 -16.86
C ASN A 228 -1.49 5.53 -16.92
N GLY A 229 -1.88 4.92 -15.81
CA GLY A 229 -1.99 3.47 -15.68
C GLY A 229 -3.13 2.90 -16.49
N ILE A 230 -3.10 1.59 -16.63
CA ILE A 230 -4.07 0.81 -17.41
C ILE A 230 -4.86 -0.09 -16.46
N ALA A 231 -6.16 -0.19 -16.67
CA ALA A 231 -6.99 -1.25 -16.11
C ALA A 231 -7.48 -2.14 -17.24
N ASP A 232 -7.26 -3.46 -17.12
CA ASP A 232 -7.72 -4.42 -18.10
C ASP A 232 -8.27 -5.71 -17.44
N GLY A 233 -8.80 -6.63 -18.26
CA GLY A 233 -9.41 -7.86 -17.83
C GLY A 233 -10.86 -7.95 -18.27
N GLN A 234 -11.75 -8.52 -17.45
CA GLN A 234 -13.19 -8.57 -17.75
C GLN A 234 -13.84 -7.19 -17.79
N TRP A 235 -13.14 -6.19 -17.30
CA TRP A 235 -13.56 -4.80 -17.35
C TRP A 235 -12.79 -4.04 -18.44
N GLN A 236 -13.47 -3.76 -19.53
CA GLN A 236 -12.91 -3.06 -20.69
C GLN A 236 -13.17 -1.53 -20.63
N ASP A 237 -13.11 -0.91 -19.49
CA ASP A 237 -13.24 0.54 -19.41
C ASP A 237 -11.84 1.16 -19.33
N THR A 238 -11.40 1.76 -20.42
CA THR A 238 -10.08 2.43 -20.49
C THR A 238 -10.03 3.76 -19.74
N ASP A 239 -11.21 4.29 -19.36
CA ASP A 239 -11.36 5.54 -18.64
C ASP A 239 -11.84 5.28 -17.20
N PHE A 240 -10.98 4.71 -16.35
CA PHE A 240 -11.29 4.61 -14.94
C PHE A 240 -10.90 5.92 -14.21
N PRO A 241 -11.70 6.39 -13.22
CA PRO A 241 -11.48 7.67 -12.57
C PRO A 241 -10.18 7.68 -11.72
N ALA A 242 -9.64 8.86 -11.48
CA ALA A 242 -8.51 9.02 -10.55
C ALA A 242 -8.89 8.57 -9.12
N VAL A 243 -10.14 8.74 -8.76
CA VAL A 243 -10.74 8.28 -7.50
C VAL A 243 -11.86 7.30 -7.81
N GLY A 244 -11.83 6.13 -7.20
CA GLY A 244 -12.90 5.15 -7.32
C GLY A 244 -14.11 5.57 -6.52
N ASP A 245 -15.20 5.85 -7.21
CA ASP A 245 -16.52 6.07 -6.63
C ASP A 245 -17.55 5.03 -7.10
N ILE A 246 -17.09 4.04 -7.85
CA ILE A 246 -17.96 3.02 -8.45
C ILE A 246 -17.66 1.68 -7.78
N ILE A 247 -18.61 1.24 -6.95
CA ILE A 247 -18.67 -0.16 -6.52
C ILE A 247 -19.39 -0.93 -7.62
N ARG A 248 -18.64 -1.72 -8.40
CA ARG A 248 -19.22 -2.61 -9.40
C ARG A 248 -19.38 -4.00 -8.84
N GLN A 249 -20.50 -4.63 -9.09
CA GLN A 249 -20.74 -6.05 -8.87
C GLN A 249 -20.53 -6.72 -10.23
N MET A 250 -19.62 -7.69 -10.26
CA MET A 250 -19.49 -8.54 -11.44
C MET A 250 -20.64 -9.56 -11.38
N ASP A 251 -21.79 -9.20 -11.97
CA ASP A 251 -22.83 -10.16 -12.28
C ASP A 251 -22.63 -10.65 -13.71
N THR A 252 -22.74 -11.95 -13.89
CA THR A 252 -22.73 -12.63 -15.19
C THR A 252 -23.92 -12.30 -16.07
N GLU A 253 -24.83 -11.46 -15.61
CA GLU A 253 -25.97 -10.98 -16.35
C GLU A 253 -25.89 -9.45 -16.51
N LYS A 254 -25.93 -9.01 -17.77
CA LYS A 254 -25.92 -7.60 -18.19
C LYS A 254 -27.15 -6.85 -17.61
N GLU A 255 -27.08 -6.33 -16.41
CA GLU A 255 -28.10 -5.41 -15.94
C GLU A 255 -27.49 -4.14 -15.31
N HIS A 256 -28.16 -3.04 -15.59
CA HIS A 256 -27.95 -1.68 -15.18
C HIS A 256 -27.53 -1.52 -13.72
N ILE A 257 -26.44 -0.83 -13.50
CA ILE A 257 -25.91 -0.49 -12.18
C ILE A 257 -26.66 0.76 -11.68
N PRO A 258 -27.36 0.71 -10.54
CA PRO A 258 -27.87 1.91 -9.90
C PRO A 258 -26.68 2.69 -9.30
N GLN A 259 -26.59 3.98 -9.60
CA GLN A 259 -25.75 4.90 -8.82
C GLN A 259 -26.23 4.85 -7.37
N MET A 260 -25.36 4.51 -6.44
CA MET A 260 -25.67 4.66 -5.03
C MET A 260 -25.57 6.16 -4.72
N GLU A 261 -26.72 6.77 -4.42
CA GLU A 261 -26.78 8.11 -3.86
C GLU A 261 -26.01 8.13 -2.53
N GLN A 262 -25.24 9.19 -2.39
CA GLN A 262 -24.51 9.52 -1.17
C GLN A 262 -25.45 9.50 0.04
N CYS A 263 -25.13 8.71 1.04
CA CYS A 263 -25.60 8.91 2.40
C CYS A 263 -24.51 9.55 3.24
#